data_99fc4f44339ac351a35d6e082c9a1461
#
_entry.id   99fc4f44339ac351a35d6e082c9a1461
#
_cell.length_a   1.000
_cell.length_b   1.000
_cell.length_c   1.000
_cell.angle_alpha   90.00
_cell.angle_beta   90.00
_cell.angle_gamma   90.00
#
_symmetry.space_group_name_H-M   'P 1'
#
loop_
_entity.id
_entity.type
_entity.pdbx_description
1 polymer ?
#
loop_
_entity_poly.entity_id
_entity_poly.type
_entity_poly.pdbx_seq_one_letter_code
_entity_poly.pdbx_strand_id
1 'polypeptide(L)'
;PTDTWLVLHAAYAHDLGMVVQWRELQEAWSTPKFKEYLDLLTESEDKDLREAVLWLRQMEKNGDKSVLWPLRAVRSVQLIDAAYFRSQHASMSKNYIERISQGLQIDLGHSGLVKNRLLQVLGDICACHTANDEQVLELPHETNGFGSDYAHPRFAAMLLRLGDLLDVDNGRFNMVAEEMIGGLPATSEAHKEKHEATTHLLITPEKIEFSSNCPNESSYLEARRFVTWLKDEIHFLTNNWVRIVPKGFQGFAPRFDESKLCINGVPDLEGLAGLRFEIKQKKAFEIIEGSSIYENKLVFIRELLQNAMDASKIQLWRDLCAGTYQAWIGEKAKRKLQNLQPYDLKEEIYRSYPIQIRLDTDENKVTKIEIEDRGTGITIDTFKRMCNVGVSPSGSDALKKEIQSMPKWLQPTAGFGIGLQSVFLVTDRFEIETNNGTEILTAVAYSSQNGGYLQIKKGGKRLFRGTTISIYFKLPSTY
;
A
#
# COMPACT_ATOMS: atom_id res chain seq x y z
N PRO A 1 31.68 0.84 23.88
CA PRO A 1 32.49 0.04 22.92
C PRO A 1 31.77 -1.21 22.44
N THR A 2 31.08 -1.96 23.34
CA THR A 2 30.39 -3.18 22.96
C THR A 2 29.22 -2.91 21.99
N ASP A 3 28.39 -1.91 22.24
CA ASP A 3 27.26 -1.57 21.34
C ASP A 3 27.76 -1.16 19.95
N THR A 4 28.84 -0.38 19.87
CA THR A 4 29.46 -0.01 18.58
C THR A 4 29.92 -1.24 17.83
N TRP A 5 30.58 -2.19 18.53
CA TRP A 5 30.99 -3.46 17.93
C TRP A 5 29.80 -4.27 17.42
N LEU A 6 28.73 -4.38 18.24
CA LEU A 6 27.51 -5.10 17.87
C LEU A 6 26.85 -4.49 16.64
N VAL A 7 26.65 -3.16 16.61
CA VAL A 7 25.99 -2.47 15.49
C VAL A 7 26.80 -2.63 14.19
N LEU A 8 28.13 -2.42 14.24
CA LEU A 8 28.98 -2.55 13.06
C LEU A 8 28.99 -3.99 12.51
N HIS A 9 29.12 -5.00 13.37
CA HIS A 9 29.11 -6.39 12.92
C HIS A 9 27.71 -6.83 12.48
N ALA A 10 26.66 -6.36 13.12
CA ALA A 10 25.30 -6.63 12.69
C ALA A 10 25.00 -6.02 11.31
N ALA A 11 25.47 -4.80 11.03
CA ALA A 11 25.34 -4.17 9.72
C ALA A 11 25.95 -5.00 8.58
N TYR A 12 27.07 -5.69 8.84
CA TYR A 12 27.69 -6.58 7.86
C TYR A 12 27.10 -8.00 7.82
N ALA A 13 26.54 -8.47 8.93
CA ALA A 13 26.20 -9.87 9.09
C ALA A 13 24.68 -10.18 9.00
N HIS A 14 23.81 -9.18 9.06
CA HIS A 14 22.34 -9.41 9.10
C HIS A 14 21.83 -10.16 7.88
N ASP A 15 22.39 -9.94 6.71
CA ASP A 15 22.01 -10.52 5.43
C ASP A 15 22.87 -11.74 5.00
N LEU A 16 23.75 -12.27 5.86
CA LEU A 16 24.54 -13.46 5.54
C LEU A 16 23.69 -14.64 5.07
N GLY A 17 22.47 -14.77 5.59
CA GLY A 17 21.52 -15.78 5.18
C GLY A 17 20.96 -15.64 3.76
N MET A 18 21.23 -14.51 3.07
CA MET A 18 20.96 -14.36 1.64
C MET A 18 22.02 -15.05 0.76
N VAL A 19 23.17 -15.40 1.32
CA VAL A 19 24.25 -16.13 0.62
C VAL A 19 23.96 -17.63 0.73
N VAL A 20 23.23 -18.17 -0.23
CA VAL A 20 22.81 -19.57 -0.26
C VAL A 20 23.74 -20.39 -1.14
N GLN A 21 24.27 -21.49 -0.61
CA GLN A 21 25.12 -22.39 -1.38
C GLN A 21 24.27 -23.26 -2.32
N TRP A 22 24.84 -23.63 -3.47
CA TRP A 22 24.16 -24.50 -4.44
C TRP A 22 23.61 -25.80 -3.82
N ARG A 23 24.36 -26.40 -2.89
CA ARG A 23 23.92 -27.61 -2.18
C ARG A 23 22.68 -27.36 -1.35
N GLU A 24 22.58 -26.22 -0.66
CA GLU A 24 21.43 -25.85 0.15
C GLU A 24 20.17 -25.64 -0.70
N LEU A 25 20.35 -25.05 -1.91
CA LEU A 25 19.29 -24.93 -2.90
C LEU A 25 18.76 -26.30 -3.30
N GLN A 26 19.64 -27.23 -3.67
CA GLN A 26 19.26 -28.59 -4.07
C GLN A 26 18.56 -29.36 -2.95
N GLU A 27 19.07 -29.23 -1.73
CA GLU A 27 18.48 -29.88 -0.54
C GLU A 27 17.08 -29.29 -0.26
N ALA A 28 16.90 -27.98 -0.36
CA ALA A 28 15.61 -27.31 -0.13
C ALA A 28 14.50 -27.85 -1.04
N TRP A 29 14.75 -27.97 -2.35
CA TRP A 29 13.77 -28.49 -3.33
C TRP A 29 13.33 -29.92 -3.04
N SER A 30 14.11 -30.70 -2.31
CA SER A 30 13.78 -32.09 -1.93
C SER A 30 12.89 -32.15 -0.68
N THR A 31 12.78 -31.07 0.09
CA THR A 31 12.09 -31.07 1.38
C THR A 31 10.57 -30.98 1.26
N PRO A 32 9.81 -31.61 2.16
CA PRO A 32 8.36 -31.42 2.24
C PRO A 32 7.98 -29.96 2.45
N LYS A 33 8.73 -29.22 3.28
CA LYS A 33 8.51 -27.80 3.59
C LYS A 33 8.57 -26.93 2.33
N PHE A 34 9.50 -27.18 1.43
CA PHE A 34 9.60 -26.44 0.17
C PHE A 34 8.44 -26.76 -0.78
N LYS A 35 7.98 -28.02 -0.79
CA LYS A 35 6.80 -28.43 -1.57
C LYS A 35 5.53 -27.73 -1.10
N GLU A 36 5.32 -27.68 0.23
CA GLU A 36 4.23 -26.91 0.83
C GLU A 36 4.31 -25.42 0.47
N TYR A 37 5.52 -24.84 0.49
CA TYR A 37 5.74 -23.47 0.05
C TYR A 37 5.36 -23.25 -1.41
N LEU A 38 5.72 -24.18 -2.32
CA LEU A 38 5.28 -24.11 -3.72
C LEU A 38 3.75 -24.19 -3.86
N ASP A 39 3.07 -24.96 -2.98
CA ASP A 39 1.61 -24.99 -2.98
C ASP A 39 1.01 -23.65 -2.57
N LEU A 40 1.54 -23.01 -1.54
CA LEU A 40 1.11 -21.68 -1.11
C LEU A 40 1.32 -20.62 -2.19
N LEU A 41 2.42 -20.69 -2.96
CA LEU A 41 2.69 -19.74 -4.03
C LEU A 41 1.69 -19.81 -5.19
N THR A 42 0.94 -20.89 -5.36
CA THR A 42 -0.11 -20.95 -6.41
C THR A 42 -1.27 -19.99 -6.16
N GLU A 43 -1.45 -19.56 -4.91
CA GLU A 43 -2.46 -18.60 -4.48
C GLU A 43 -1.83 -17.26 -4.06
N SER A 44 -0.53 -17.07 -4.32
CA SER A 44 0.20 -15.85 -3.95
C SER A 44 -0.41 -14.61 -4.59
N GLU A 45 -0.46 -13.52 -3.84
CA GLU A 45 -0.82 -12.20 -4.36
C GLU A 45 0.26 -11.67 -5.31
N ASP A 46 1.53 -12.07 -5.12
CA ASP A 46 2.61 -11.77 -6.06
C ASP A 46 2.39 -12.54 -7.36
N LYS A 47 2.06 -11.76 -8.41
CA LYS A 47 1.74 -12.30 -9.74
C LYS A 47 2.92 -13.04 -10.35
N ASP A 48 4.13 -12.51 -10.20
CA ASP A 48 5.33 -13.06 -10.82
C ASP A 48 5.68 -14.42 -10.18
N LEU A 49 5.59 -14.54 -8.86
CA LEU A 49 5.78 -15.79 -8.13
C LEU A 49 4.71 -16.82 -8.48
N ARG A 50 3.45 -16.39 -8.49
CA ARG A 50 2.33 -17.28 -8.86
C ARG A 50 2.47 -17.82 -10.27
N GLU A 51 2.78 -16.95 -11.26
CA GLU A 51 2.98 -17.35 -12.64
C GLU A 51 4.19 -18.27 -12.81
N ALA A 52 5.29 -18.03 -12.07
CA ALA A 52 6.47 -18.87 -12.09
C ALA A 52 6.16 -20.31 -11.63
N VAL A 53 5.47 -20.46 -10.50
CA VAL A 53 5.09 -21.79 -9.97
C VAL A 53 4.11 -22.49 -10.87
N LEU A 54 3.07 -21.81 -11.33
CA LEU A 54 2.07 -22.41 -12.23
C LEU A 54 2.71 -22.87 -13.54
N TRP A 55 3.63 -22.09 -14.09
CA TRP A 55 4.35 -22.45 -15.30
C TRP A 55 5.26 -23.68 -15.08
N LEU A 56 6.03 -23.76 -13.99
CA LEU A 56 6.86 -24.91 -13.66
C LEU A 56 6.03 -26.19 -13.51
N ARG A 57 4.86 -26.12 -12.86
CA ARG A 57 3.94 -27.26 -12.72
C ARG A 57 3.33 -27.71 -14.04
N GLN A 58 3.05 -26.76 -14.95
CA GLN A 58 2.57 -27.07 -16.28
C GLN A 58 3.66 -27.77 -17.09
N MET A 59 4.92 -27.30 -16.97
CA MET A 59 6.09 -27.93 -17.59
C MET A 59 6.31 -29.35 -17.11
N GLU A 60 6.19 -29.59 -15.81
CA GLU A 60 6.31 -30.94 -15.22
C GLU A 60 5.28 -31.91 -15.82
N LYS A 61 4.06 -31.45 -16.09
CA LYS A 61 2.98 -32.29 -16.63
C LYS A 61 3.06 -32.49 -18.14
N ASN A 62 3.30 -31.45 -18.90
CA ASN A 62 3.08 -31.44 -20.35
C ASN A 62 4.35 -31.25 -21.17
N GLY A 63 5.45 -30.80 -20.55
CA GLY A 63 6.63 -30.29 -21.23
C GLY A 63 6.37 -28.97 -21.99
N ASP A 64 7.41 -28.22 -22.24
CA ASP A 64 7.37 -27.05 -23.13
C ASP A 64 8.51 -27.20 -24.14
N LYS A 65 8.18 -27.16 -25.42
CA LYS A 65 9.15 -27.27 -26.51
C LYS A 65 9.47 -25.90 -27.13
N SER A 66 9.05 -24.81 -26.50
CA SER A 66 9.38 -23.48 -26.99
C SER A 66 10.89 -23.21 -26.88
N VAL A 67 11.42 -22.41 -27.79
CA VAL A 67 12.85 -22.02 -27.80
C VAL A 67 13.25 -21.29 -26.52
N LEU A 68 12.30 -20.65 -25.83
CA LEU A 68 12.52 -19.86 -24.63
C LEU A 68 12.42 -20.66 -23.31
N TRP A 69 12.02 -21.94 -23.36
CA TRP A 69 11.78 -22.72 -22.16
C TRP A 69 12.97 -22.80 -21.18
N PRO A 70 14.24 -22.98 -21.62
CA PRO A 70 15.34 -23.06 -20.66
C PRO A 70 15.52 -21.77 -19.88
N LEU A 71 15.43 -20.62 -20.54
CA LEU A 71 15.58 -19.32 -19.90
C LEU A 71 14.43 -19.04 -18.93
N ARG A 72 13.20 -19.35 -19.32
CA ARG A 72 12.03 -19.18 -18.45
C ARG A 72 12.10 -20.09 -17.22
N ALA A 73 12.55 -21.33 -17.38
CA ALA A 73 12.75 -22.25 -16.26
C ALA A 73 13.76 -21.70 -15.26
N VAL A 74 14.93 -21.26 -15.73
CA VAL A 74 15.95 -20.66 -14.87
C VAL A 74 15.41 -19.45 -14.11
N ARG A 75 14.75 -18.52 -14.80
CA ARG A 75 14.15 -17.34 -14.16
C ARG A 75 13.09 -17.69 -13.11
N SER A 76 12.21 -18.66 -13.43
CA SER A 76 11.18 -19.10 -12.49
C SER A 76 11.79 -19.72 -11.22
N VAL A 77 12.79 -20.59 -11.38
CA VAL A 77 13.52 -21.18 -10.25
C VAL A 77 14.22 -20.11 -9.42
N GLN A 78 14.97 -19.19 -10.05
CA GLN A 78 15.66 -18.11 -9.35
C GLN A 78 14.70 -17.21 -8.55
N LEU A 79 13.53 -16.87 -9.11
CA LEU A 79 12.54 -16.05 -8.44
C LEU A 79 11.97 -16.76 -7.21
N ILE A 80 11.63 -18.04 -7.33
CA ILE A 80 11.09 -18.86 -6.25
C ILE A 80 12.13 -19.05 -5.15
N ASP A 81 13.38 -19.39 -5.52
CA ASP A 81 14.48 -19.57 -4.55
C ASP A 81 14.75 -18.27 -3.80
N ALA A 82 14.86 -17.15 -4.52
CA ALA A 82 15.08 -15.85 -3.88
C ALA A 82 13.97 -15.51 -2.87
N ALA A 83 12.71 -15.75 -3.20
CA ALA A 83 11.58 -15.50 -2.30
C ALA A 83 11.59 -16.45 -1.08
N TYR A 84 11.88 -17.73 -1.30
CA TYR A 84 11.95 -18.73 -0.23
C TYR A 84 13.05 -18.41 0.79
N PHE A 85 14.27 -18.16 0.33
CA PHE A 85 15.39 -17.90 1.21
C PHE A 85 15.30 -16.50 1.85
N ARG A 86 14.76 -15.51 1.14
CA ARG A 86 14.48 -14.19 1.71
C ARG A 86 13.55 -14.27 2.92
N SER A 87 12.57 -15.15 2.92
CA SER A 87 11.66 -15.32 4.07
C SER A 87 12.34 -15.89 5.31
N GLN A 88 13.54 -16.47 5.19
CA GLN A 88 14.25 -17.15 6.26
C GLN A 88 15.65 -16.57 6.53
N HIS A 89 16.13 -15.61 5.72
CA HIS A 89 17.52 -15.15 5.77
C HIS A 89 17.97 -14.64 7.15
N ALA A 90 17.09 -13.97 7.87
CA ALA A 90 17.40 -13.44 9.20
C ALA A 90 17.73 -14.55 10.21
N SER A 91 16.94 -15.64 10.23
CA SER A 91 17.23 -16.80 11.06
C SER A 91 18.43 -17.60 10.57
N MET A 92 18.67 -17.64 9.25
CA MET A 92 19.87 -18.27 8.68
C MET A 92 21.12 -17.46 9.03
N SER A 93 21.06 -16.12 8.97
CA SER A 93 22.17 -15.25 9.41
C SER A 93 22.55 -15.51 10.86
N LYS A 94 21.56 -15.60 11.76
CA LYS A 94 21.80 -16.00 13.16
C LYS A 94 22.52 -17.33 13.24
N ASN A 95 22.03 -18.36 12.56
CA ASN A 95 22.66 -19.70 12.57
C ASN A 95 24.11 -19.67 12.05
N TYR A 96 24.39 -18.90 11.01
CA TYR A 96 25.74 -18.76 10.47
C TYR A 96 26.66 -18.05 11.46
N ILE A 97 26.19 -16.97 12.09
CA ILE A 97 26.96 -16.23 13.11
C ILE A 97 27.29 -17.12 14.30
N GLU A 98 26.32 -17.88 14.82
CA GLU A 98 26.53 -18.76 15.96
C GLU A 98 27.48 -19.93 15.65
N ARG A 99 27.52 -20.38 14.40
CA ARG A 99 28.35 -21.51 13.93
C ARG A 99 29.44 -21.07 13.00
N ILE A 100 29.95 -19.87 13.17
CA ILE A 100 30.86 -19.26 12.19
C ILE A 100 32.11 -20.09 11.89
N SER A 101 32.66 -20.76 12.89
CA SER A 101 33.79 -21.67 12.73
C SER A 101 33.43 -22.97 11.98
N GLN A 102 32.16 -23.34 11.93
CA GLN A 102 31.69 -24.57 11.30
C GLN A 102 30.94 -24.29 9.98
N GLY A 103 30.20 -23.17 9.89
CA GLY A 103 29.36 -22.87 8.74
C GLY A 103 30.12 -22.22 7.58
N LEU A 104 30.83 -21.12 7.83
CA LEU A 104 31.49 -20.34 6.78
C LEU A 104 32.99 -20.53 6.72
N GLN A 105 33.61 -21.29 7.64
CA GLN A 105 35.05 -21.44 7.79
C GLN A 105 35.79 -20.09 7.91
N ILE A 106 35.11 -19.06 8.39
CA ILE A 106 35.65 -17.73 8.61
C ILE A 106 36.02 -17.60 10.09
N ASP A 107 37.26 -17.31 10.37
CA ASP A 107 37.72 -16.92 11.72
C ASP A 107 37.50 -15.42 11.89
N LEU A 108 36.45 -15.02 12.66
CA LEU A 108 36.15 -13.63 12.94
C LEU A 108 37.11 -12.97 13.95
N GLY A 109 38.21 -13.54 14.19
CA GLY A 109 39.26 -12.98 15.06
C GLY A 109 39.72 -13.93 16.13
N HIS A 110 40.85 -13.59 16.69
CA HIS A 110 41.59 -14.40 17.64
C HIS A 110 40.69 -15.11 18.63
N SER A 111 40.67 -16.42 18.58
CA SER A 111 39.76 -17.37 19.27
C SER A 111 39.66 -17.23 20.80
N GLY A 112 40.18 -16.18 21.38
CA GLY A 112 40.08 -15.86 22.80
C GLY A 112 39.44 -14.51 23.13
N LEU A 113 39.23 -13.61 22.16
CA LEU A 113 38.79 -12.25 22.44
C LEU A 113 37.26 -12.08 22.32
N VAL A 114 36.61 -12.76 21.39
CA VAL A 114 35.14 -12.70 21.24
C VAL A 114 34.49 -13.91 21.92
N LYS A 115 33.78 -13.70 22.99
CA LYS A 115 33.11 -14.79 23.70
C LYS A 115 31.88 -15.24 22.91
N ASN A 116 31.64 -16.56 22.86
CA ASN A 116 30.48 -17.16 22.17
C ASN A 116 29.15 -16.49 22.51
N ARG A 117 28.97 -16.03 23.76
CA ARG A 117 27.77 -15.30 24.17
C ARG A 117 27.55 -13.99 23.40
N LEU A 118 28.62 -13.28 23.00
CA LEU A 118 28.48 -12.06 22.18
C LEU A 118 28.13 -12.39 20.73
N LEU A 119 28.58 -13.53 20.20
CA LEU A 119 28.14 -14.03 18.91
C LEU A 119 26.65 -14.42 18.95
N GLN A 120 26.17 -15.01 20.05
CA GLN A 120 24.73 -15.26 20.22
C GLN A 120 23.94 -13.97 20.24
N VAL A 121 24.37 -12.96 21.02
CA VAL A 121 23.74 -11.63 21.06
C VAL A 121 23.74 -10.98 19.67
N LEU A 122 24.85 -11.08 18.94
CA LEU A 122 24.95 -10.58 17.56
C LEU A 122 23.94 -11.32 16.64
N GLY A 123 23.87 -12.63 16.76
CA GLY A 123 22.91 -13.45 16.00
C GLY A 123 21.45 -13.07 16.30
N ASP A 124 21.12 -12.84 17.58
CA ASP A 124 19.79 -12.39 17.99
C ASP A 124 19.45 -11.00 17.44
N ILE A 125 20.41 -10.08 17.47
CA ILE A 125 20.25 -8.74 16.86
C ILE A 125 19.99 -8.87 15.35
N CYS A 126 20.81 -9.67 14.64
CA CYS A 126 20.64 -9.90 13.22
C CYS A 126 19.29 -10.56 12.91
N ALA A 127 18.82 -11.52 13.72
CA ALA A 127 17.49 -12.13 13.53
C ALA A 127 16.34 -11.13 13.69
N CYS A 128 16.53 -10.09 14.51
CA CYS A 128 15.50 -9.09 14.80
C CYS A 128 15.31 -8.04 13.68
N HIS A 129 16.15 -7.96 12.64
CA HIS A 129 15.98 -6.93 11.61
C HIS A 129 14.69 -7.15 10.77
N THR A 130 14.19 -8.39 10.66
CA THR A 130 12.90 -8.71 10.02
C THR A 130 11.81 -9.14 11.00
N ALA A 131 12.09 -9.11 12.30
CA ALA A 131 11.18 -9.55 13.34
C ALA A 131 10.06 -8.53 13.60
N ASN A 132 8.99 -8.98 14.24
CA ASN A 132 7.95 -8.07 14.71
C ASN A 132 8.44 -7.25 15.94
N ASP A 133 7.70 -6.21 16.27
CA ASP A 133 8.02 -5.28 17.35
C ASP A 133 8.14 -5.94 18.72
N GLU A 134 7.31 -6.96 19.01
CA GLU A 134 7.31 -7.70 20.26
C GLU A 134 8.62 -8.46 20.45
N GLN A 135 9.12 -9.09 19.41
CA GLN A 135 10.37 -9.86 19.42
C GLN A 135 11.59 -8.97 19.70
N VAL A 136 11.60 -7.72 19.23
CA VAL A 136 12.66 -6.75 19.59
C VAL A 136 12.63 -6.46 21.10
N LEU A 137 11.45 -6.34 21.69
CA LEU A 137 11.29 -6.08 23.13
C LEU A 137 11.53 -7.33 23.99
N GLU A 138 11.56 -8.53 23.43
CA GLU A 138 11.96 -9.76 24.11
C GLU A 138 13.48 -9.85 24.30
N LEU A 139 14.28 -9.17 23.46
CA LEU A 139 15.73 -9.09 23.67
C LEU A 139 16.04 -8.50 25.06
N PRO A 140 17.16 -8.89 25.67
CA PRO A 140 17.63 -8.25 26.92
C PRO A 140 17.81 -6.73 26.72
N HIS A 141 17.30 -5.92 27.66
CA HIS A 141 17.58 -4.48 27.64
C HIS A 141 19.06 -4.21 27.84
N GLU A 142 19.68 -4.96 28.73
CA GLU A 142 21.09 -4.85 29.09
C GLU A 142 21.68 -6.25 29.37
N THR A 143 22.88 -6.52 28.89
CA THR A 143 23.63 -7.75 29.19
C THR A 143 25.11 -7.44 29.26
N ASN A 144 25.93 -8.42 29.72
CA ASN A 144 27.38 -8.21 29.83
C ASN A 144 28.03 -8.06 28.43
N GLY A 145 28.83 -7.03 28.27
CA GLY A 145 29.63 -6.73 27.08
C GLY A 145 31.08 -7.22 27.16
N PHE A 146 32.02 -6.50 26.56
CA PHE A 146 33.44 -6.72 26.68
C PHE A 146 33.96 -6.23 28.01
N GLY A 147 34.75 -7.04 28.71
CA GLY A 147 35.37 -6.66 30.01
C GLY A 147 34.31 -6.26 31.01
N SER A 148 34.36 -5.01 31.45
CA SER A 148 33.38 -4.39 32.38
C SER A 148 32.28 -3.58 31.66
N ASP A 149 32.26 -3.61 30.34
CA ASP A 149 31.26 -2.89 29.53
C ASP A 149 29.93 -3.66 29.46
N TYR A 150 28.86 -2.97 29.11
CA TYR A 150 27.54 -3.54 28.90
C TYR A 150 27.18 -3.52 27.41
N ALA A 151 26.33 -4.44 27.02
CA ALA A 151 25.69 -4.51 25.72
C ALA A 151 24.20 -4.21 25.86
N HIS A 152 23.63 -3.49 24.88
CA HIS A 152 22.23 -3.13 24.84
C HIS A 152 21.57 -3.69 23.56
N PRO A 153 21.20 -5.00 23.55
CA PRO A 153 20.74 -5.69 22.34
C PRO A 153 19.52 -5.04 21.68
N ARG A 154 18.53 -4.56 22.46
CA ARG A 154 17.36 -3.86 21.91
C ARG A 154 17.76 -2.60 21.15
N PHE A 155 18.68 -1.82 21.71
CA PHE A 155 19.17 -0.60 21.08
C PHE A 155 19.94 -0.90 19.79
N ALA A 156 20.83 -1.88 19.82
CA ALA A 156 21.60 -2.30 18.64
C ALA A 156 20.67 -2.88 17.54
N ALA A 157 19.68 -3.70 17.90
CA ALA A 157 18.68 -4.22 16.96
C ALA A 157 17.85 -3.11 16.31
N MET A 158 17.45 -2.10 17.10
CA MET A 158 16.68 -0.96 16.60
C MET A 158 17.50 -0.08 15.66
N LEU A 159 18.78 0.14 15.98
CA LEU A 159 19.70 0.85 15.07
C LEU A 159 19.94 0.09 13.78
N LEU A 160 20.05 -1.25 13.83
CA LEU A 160 20.16 -2.08 12.63
C LEU A 160 18.91 -1.96 11.76
N ARG A 161 17.71 -2.12 12.33
CA ARG A 161 16.43 -2.02 11.61
C ARG A 161 16.28 -0.68 10.90
N LEU A 162 16.54 0.42 11.61
CA LEU A 162 16.49 1.76 11.02
C LEU A 162 17.58 1.96 9.98
N GLY A 163 18.82 1.48 10.22
CA GLY A 163 19.91 1.59 9.28
C GLY A 163 19.66 0.84 7.99
N ASP A 164 19.17 -0.40 8.07
CA ASP A 164 18.81 -1.21 6.91
C ASP A 164 17.66 -0.58 6.11
N LEU A 165 16.60 -0.12 6.80
CA LEU A 165 15.49 0.57 6.16
C LEU A 165 15.92 1.87 5.46
N LEU A 166 16.83 2.63 6.04
CA LEU A 166 17.34 3.91 5.52
C LEU A 166 18.47 3.76 4.48
N ASP A 167 18.91 2.52 4.19
CA ASP A 167 19.87 2.26 3.13
C ASP A 167 19.20 2.35 1.75
N VAL A 168 18.99 3.58 1.29
CA VAL A 168 18.40 3.92 -0.01
C VAL A 168 19.46 4.38 -1.03
N ASP A 169 20.70 3.87 -0.91
CA ASP A 169 21.79 4.22 -1.82
C ASP A 169 21.60 3.61 -3.22
N ASN A 170 21.75 4.45 -4.25
CA ASN A 170 21.67 4.05 -5.66
C ASN A 170 22.85 3.17 -6.10
N GLY A 171 24.00 3.27 -5.44
CA GLY A 171 25.20 2.45 -5.70
C GLY A 171 25.02 0.96 -5.40
N ARG A 172 23.92 0.59 -4.78
CA ARG A 172 23.55 -0.77 -4.38
C ARG A 172 23.27 -1.71 -5.57
N PHE A 173 22.77 -1.16 -6.67
CA PHE A 173 22.37 -1.93 -7.86
C PHE A 173 23.52 -2.01 -8.86
N ASN A 174 24.00 -3.23 -9.09
CA ASN A 174 25.05 -3.49 -10.07
C ASN A 174 24.44 -3.69 -11.47
N MET A 175 24.47 -2.65 -12.30
CA MET A 175 23.94 -2.68 -13.66
C MET A 175 24.47 -3.85 -14.50
N VAL A 176 25.76 -4.21 -14.35
CA VAL A 176 26.34 -5.32 -15.10
C VAL A 176 25.74 -6.67 -14.67
N ALA A 177 25.53 -6.86 -13.37
CA ALA A 177 24.88 -8.07 -12.86
C ALA A 177 23.42 -8.15 -13.34
N GLU A 178 22.70 -7.03 -13.36
CA GLU A 178 21.32 -6.93 -13.84
C GLU A 178 21.22 -7.29 -15.33
N GLU A 179 22.11 -6.77 -16.17
CA GLU A 179 22.17 -7.14 -17.59
C GLU A 179 22.48 -8.63 -17.78
N MET A 180 23.37 -9.21 -16.97
CA MET A 180 23.71 -10.64 -17.04
C MET A 180 22.54 -11.56 -16.70
N ILE A 181 21.66 -11.17 -15.79
CA ILE A 181 20.46 -11.97 -15.43
C ILE A 181 19.27 -11.69 -16.37
N GLY A 182 19.40 -10.71 -17.29
CA GLY A 182 18.41 -10.41 -18.31
C GLY A 182 17.19 -9.61 -17.83
N GLY A 183 17.40 -8.72 -16.85
CA GLY A 183 16.41 -7.82 -16.27
C GLY A 183 15.83 -8.30 -14.93
N LEU A 184 15.25 -7.37 -14.18
CA LEU A 184 14.65 -7.62 -12.88
C LEU A 184 13.15 -7.99 -13.02
N PRO A 185 12.57 -8.72 -12.05
CA PRO A 185 11.11 -8.81 -11.91
C PRO A 185 10.49 -7.43 -11.72
N ALA A 186 9.23 -7.26 -12.12
CA ALA A 186 8.54 -5.96 -12.08
C ALA A 186 8.54 -5.30 -10.68
N THR A 187 8.38 -6.09 -9.62
CA THR A 187 8.45 -5.63 -8.22
C THR A 187 9.85 -5.15 -7.84
N SER A 188 10.90 -5.86 -8.28
CA SER A 188 12.30 -5.48 -8.04
C SER A 188 12.69 -4.24 -8.85
N GLU A 189 12.18 -4.10 -10.07
CA GLU A 189 12.34 -2.91 -10.91
C GLU A 189 11.74 -1.68 -10.23
N ALA A 190 10.49 -1.76 -9.77
CA ALA A 190 9.83 -0.68 -9.05
C ALA A 190 10.59 -0.29 -7.75
N HIS A 191 11.15 -1.29 -7.07
CA HIS A 191 11.97 -1.04 -5.88
C HIS A 191 13.28 -0.31 -6.22
N LYS A 192 13.96 -0.70 -7.30
CA LYS A 192 15.15 -0.02 -7.83
C LYS A 192 14.82 1.42 -8.24
N GLU A 193 13.77 1.61 -9.05
CA GLU A 193 13.33 2.93 -9.47
C GLU A 193 12.97 3.84 -8.29
N LYS A 194 12.42 3.30 -7.20
CA LYS A 194 12.20 4.05 -5.96
C LYS A 194 13.51 4.62 -5.39
N HIS A 195 14.60 3.82 -5.38
CA HIS A 195 15.90 4.30 -4.92
C HIS A 195 16.45 5.40 -5.84
N GLU A 196 16.40 5.18 -7.15
CA GLU A 196 16.83 6.16 -8.16
C GLU A 196 16.01 7.46 -8.12
N ALA A 197 14.72 7.35 -7.76
CA ALA A 197 13.80 8.46 -7.64
C ALA A 197 13.99 9.31 -6.36
N THR A 198 14.81 8.85 -5.42
CA THR A 198 15.08 9.58 -4.17
C THR A 198 15.84 10.87 -4.47
N THR A 199 15.21 12.01 -4.19
CA THR A 199 15.77 13.34 -4.45
C THR A 199 16.38 14.00 -3.22
N HIS A 200 15.95 13.55 -2.03
CA HIS A 200 16.44 14.07 -0.76
C HIS A 200 16.31 13.00 0.33
N LEU A 201 17.39 12.82 1.06
CA LEU A 201 17.43 12.05 2.31
C LEU A 201 18.34 12.78 3.29
N LEU A 202 17.80 13.17 4.43
CA LEU A 202 18.56 13.77 5.54
C LEU A 202 18.29 12.95 6.80
N ILE A 203 19.37 12.49 7.43
CA ILE A 203 19.31 11.74 8.69
C ILE A 203 20.11 12.52 9.72
N THR A 204 19.41 12.99 10.76
CA THR A 204 20.03 13.64 11.94
C THR A 204 19.50 13.00 13.21
N PRO A 205 20.13 13.25 14.39
CA PRO A 205 19.60 12.77 15.65
C PRO A 205 18.17 13.24 15.95
N GLU A 206 17.75 14.38 15.39
CA GLU A 206 16.46 15.03 15.69
C GLU A 206 15.39 14.69 14.66
N LYS A 207 15.80 14.43 13.41
CA LYS A 207 14.85 14.24 12.33
C LYS A 207 15.40 13.40 11.17
N ILE A 208 14.48 12.78 10.46
CA ILE A 208 14.68 12.11 9.18
C ILE A 208 13.78 12.78 8.17
N GLU A 209 14.33 13.24 7.04
CA GLU A 209 13.58 13.82 5.92
C GLU A 209 13.77 12.96 4.69
N PHE A 210 12.70 12.75 3.94
CA PHE A 210 12.72 11.95 2.71
C PHE A 210 11.86 12.63 1.63
N SER A 211 12.41 12.75 0.40
CA SER A 211 11.67 13.20 -0.77
C SER A 211 12.00 12.33 -1.97
N SER A 212 11.02 12.10 -2.81
CA SER A 212 11.16 11.29 -4.01
C SER A 212 10.36 11.86 -5.18
N ASN A 213 10.91 11.74 -6.40
CA ASN A 213 10.23 12.08 -7.65
C ASN A 213 10.21 10.85 -8.56
N CYS A 214 9.17 10.04 -8.42
CA CYS A 214 9.03 8.75 -9.08
C CYS A 214 8.68 8.93 -10.57
N PRO A 215 9.30 8.14 -11.47
CA PRO A 215 9.01 8.20 -12.90
C PRO A 215 7.65 7.63 -13.28
N ASN A 216 7.11 6.72 -12.48
CA ASN A 216 5.85 6.02 -12.73
C ASN A 216 5.11 5.68 -11.44
N GLU A 217 3.91 5.09 -11.58
CA GLU A 217 3.06 4.72 -10.46
C GLU A 217 3.63 3.58 -9.62
N SER A 218 4.30 2.61 -10.23
CA SER A 218 4.85 1.45 -9.51
C SER A 218 5.93 1.87 -8.52
N SER A 219 6.89 2.68 -8.97
CA SER A 219 7.94 3.23 -8.10
C SER A 219 7.39 4.19 -7.05
N TYR A 220 6.32 4.95 -7.38
CA TYR A 220 5.63 5.78 -6.41
C TYR A 220 4.94 4.96 -5.31
N LEU A 221 4.30 3.86 -5.64
CA LEU A 221 3.69 2.96 -4.66
C LEU A 221 4.76 2.34 -3.74
N GLU A 222 5.92 1.96 -4.29
CA GLU A 222 7.05 1.49 -3.49
C GLU A 222 7.61 2.59 -2.57
N ALA A 223 7.73 3.82 -3.05
CA ALA A 223 8.13 4.96 -2.21
C ALA A 223 7.11 5.22 -1.08
N ARG A 224 5.82 5.05 -1.37
CA ARG A 224 4.74 5.14 -0.36
C ARG A 224 4.82 4.03 0.68
N ARG A 225 5.05 2.79 0.27
CA ARG A 225 5.24 1.65 1.19
C ARG A 225 6.44 1.90 2.11
N PHE A 226 7.55 2.35 1.52
CA PHE A 226 8.74 2.73 2.27
C PHE A 226 8.48 3.80 3.32
N VAL A 227 7.83 4.92 2.94
CA VAL A 227 7.47 6.01 3.86
C VAL A 227 6.57 5.51 4.99
N THR A 228 5.63 4.64 4.68
CA THR A 228 4.76 4.06 5.70
C THR A 228 5.53 3.20 6.68
N TRP A 229 6.35 2.30 6.17
CA TRP A 229 7.17 1.43 6.99
C TRP A 229 8.12 2.24 7.90
N LEU A 230 8.75 3.28 7.34
CA LEU A 230 9.59 4.18 8.12
C LEU A 230 8.81 4.91 9.23
N LYS A 231 7.58 5.36 8.95
CA LYS A 231 6.70 5.97 9.96
C LYS A 231 6.36 4.99 11.08
N ASP A 232 6.01 3.76 10.73
CA ASP A 232 5.64 2.73 11.70
C ASP A 232 6.85 2.39 12.60
N GLU A 233 8.05 2.27 12.01
CA GLU A 233 9.28 1.98 12.74
C GLU A 233 9.68 3.10 13.72
N ILE A 234 9.59 4.36 13.27
CA ILE A 234 9.86 5.52 14.13
C ILE A 234 8.79 5.66 15.22
N HIS A 235 7.54 5.36 14.91
CA HIS A 235 6.46 5.36 15.89
C HIS A 235 6.68 4.30 16.97
N PHE A 236 7.05 3.09 16.57
CA PHE A 236 7.42 2.03 17.51
C PHE A 236 8.59 2.44 18.40
N LEU A 237 9.67 2.98 17.82
CA LEU A 237 10.82 3.48 18.56
C LEU A 237 10.42 4.58 19.56
N THR A 238 9.61 5.53 19.13
CA THR A 238 9.15 6.65 19.98
C THR A 238 8.35 6.17 21.18
N ASN A 239 7.41 5.26 20.94
CA ASN A 239 6.54 4.73 22.00
C ASN A 239 7.30 3.85 23.00
N ASN A 240 8.41 3.25 22.59
CA ASN A 240 9.20 2.35 23.42
C ASN A 240 10.59 2.92 23.77
N TRP A 241 10.83 4.21 23.57
CA TRP A 241 12.14 4.84 23.73
C TRP A 241 12.88 4.40 24.98
N VAL A 242 12.25 4.58 26.16
CA VAL A 242 12.84 4.24 27.48
C VAL A 242 13.08 2.73 27.63
N ARG A 243 12.34 1.89 26.93
CA ARG A 243 12.48 0.42 26.97
C ARG A 243 13.57 -0.10 26.04
N ILE A 244 14.02 0.73 25.08
CA ILE A 244 14.96 0.36 24.02
C ILE A 244 16.35 0.94 24.30
N VAL A 245 16.43 2.23 24.61
CA VAL A 245 17.72 2.92 24.75
C VAL A 245 18.43 2.59 26.08
N PRO A 246 19.77 2.68 26.10
CA PRO A 246 20.56 2.50 27.34
C PRO A 246 20.11 3.46 28.43
N LYS A 247 20.16 3.02 29.70
CA LYS A 247 19.87 3.88 30.83
C LYS A 247 20.84 5.08 30.87
N GLY A 248 20.28 6.29 31.04
CA GLY A 248 21.06 7.51 31.01
C GLY A 248 21.37 8.06 29.61
N PHE A 249 20.90 7.43 28.56
CA PHE A 249 20.98 7.98 27.22
C PHE A 249 20.17 9.29 27.15
N GLN A 250 20.83 10.37 26.76
CA GLN A 250 20.21 11.69 26.63
C GLN A 250 19.82 11.89 25.18
N GLY A 251 18.53 12.14 24.92
CA GLY A 251 17.99 12.36 23.59
C GLY A 251 16.57 11.83 23.44
N PHE A 252 16.02 12.00 22.27
CA PHE A 252 14.69 11.56 21.89
C PHE A 252 14.77 10.78 20.57
N ALA A 253 13.75 9.98 20.28
CA ALA A 253 13.59 9.37 18.95
C ALA A 253 13.54 10.47 17.88
N PRO A 254 14.18 10.29 16.71
CA PRO A 254 14.09 11.25 15.64
C PRO A 254 12.65 11.36 15.15
N ARG A 255 12.25 12.56 14.71
CA ARG A 255 10.96 12.75 14.03
C ARG A 255 11.11 12.46 12.55
N PHE A 256 10.08 11.94 11.93
CA PHE A 256 10.04 11.77 10.49
C PHE A 256 9.25 12.92 9.86
N ASP A 257 9.91 13.64 8.97
CA ASP A 257 9.32 14.70 8.16
C ASP A 257 9.33 14.28 6.68
N GLU A 258 8.17 13.83 6.19
CA GLU A 258 7.97 13.55 4.77
C GLU A 258 7.90 14.87 3.99
N SER A 259 8.97 15.19 3.26
CA SER A 259 9.06 16.47 2.58
C SER A 259 8.19 16.51 1.33
N LYS A 260 8.38 15.59 0.36
CA LYS A 260 7.55 15.52 -0.87
C LYS A 260 7.65 14.17 -1.56
N LEU A 261 6.51 13.59 -1.91
CA LEU A 261 6.44 12.50 -2.88
C LEU A 261 5.78 13.01 -4.16
N CYS A 262 6.46 12.81 -5.29
CA CYS A 262 6.00 13.27 -6.61
C CYS A 262 5.93 12.11 -7.58
N ILE A 263 5.06 12.23 -8.59
CA ILE A 263 5.11 11.44 -9.84
C ILE A 263 5.36 12.43 -10.98
N ASN A 264 6.46 12.25 -11.72
CA ASN A 264 6.81 13.13 -12.84
C ASN A 264 6.77 14.63 -12.48
N GLY A 265 7.29 14.97 -11.29
CA GLY A 265 7.32 16.35 -10.81
C GLY A 265 5.99 16.89 -10.27
N VAL A 266 4.91 16.09 -10.27
CA VAL A 266 3.62 16.49 -9.71
C VAL A 266 3.50 15.98 -8.28
N PRO A 267 3.51 16.84 -7.27
CA PRO A 267 3.42 16.43 -5.87
C PRO A 267 2.00 15.98 -5.51
N ASP A 268 1.90 15.13 -4.49
CA ASP A 268 0.66 14.93 -3.78
C ASP A 268 0.18 16.24 -3.14
N LEU A 269 -1.12 16.35 -2.93
CA LEU A 269 -1.69 17.51 -2.25
C LEU A 269 -1.20 17.53 -0.79
N GLU A 270 -0.66 18.67 -0.35
CA GLU A 270 -0.18 18.85 1.03
C GLU A 270 -1.24 18.43 2.07
N GLY A 271 -0.83 17.67 3.08
CA GLY A 271 -1.70 17.19 4.15
C GLY A 271 -2.60 16.00 3.78
N LEU A 272 -2.55 15.51 2.54
CA LEU A 272 -3.30 14.33 2.07
C LEU A 272 -2.38 13.13 1.80
N ALA A 273 -1.08 13.33 1.89
CA ALA A 273 -0.11 12.27 1.83
C ALA A 273 -0.41 11.20 2.91
N GLY A 274 -0.71 9.97 2.46
CA GLY A 274 -1.02 8.86 3.38
C GLY A 274 -2.51 8.57 3.62
N LEU A 275 -3.44 9.14 2.83
CA LEU A 275 -4.82 8.68 2.86
C LEU A 275 -4.90 7.21 2.43
N ARG A 276 -5.36 6.36 3.34
CA ARG A 276 -5.54 4.92 3.13
C ARG A 276 -7.00 4.53 3.32
N PHE A 277 -7.40 3.47 2.64
CA PHE A 277 -8.67 2.82 2.94
C PHE A 277 -8.53 2.00 4.22
N GLU A 278 -9.20 2.43 5.29
CA GLU A 278 -9.19 1.74 6.57
C GLU A 278 -10.56 1.11 6.85
N ILE A 279 -10.57 -0.13 7.34
CA ILE A 279 -11.78 -0.82 7.77
C ILE A 279 -11.85 -0.76 9.29
N LYS A 280 -12.87 -0.10 9.84
CA LYS A 280 -13.12 -0.16 11.30
C LYS A 280 -13.51 -1.60 11.68
N GLN A 281 -12.87 -2.16 12.70
CA GLN A 281 -13.07 -3.55 13.14
C GLN A 281 -14.56 -3.96 13.24
N LYS A 282 -15.40 -3.12 13.85
CA LYS A 282 -16.83 -3.39 13.98
C LYS A 282 -17.53 -3.57 12.63
N LYS A 283 -17.14 -2.77 11.62
CA LYS A 283 -17.70 -2.88 10.25
C LYS A 283 -17.12 -4.05 9.48
N ALA A 284 -15.85 -4.43 9.73
CA ALA A 284 -15.29 -5.65 9.17
C ALA A 284 -16.09 -6.88 9.63
N PHE A 285 -16.44 -6.96 10.91
CA PHE A 285 -17.29 -8.04 11.43
C PHE A 285 -18.70 -8.03 10.82
N GLU A 286 -19.35 -6.86 10.70
CA GLU A 286 -20.66 -6.74 10.04
C GLU A 286 -20.62 -7.19 8.56
N ILE A 287 -19.51 -6.94 7.87
CA ILE A 287 -19.29 -7.37 6.47
C ILE A 287 -19.05 -8.89 6.41
N ILE A 288 -18.28 -9.46 7.33
CA ILE A 288 -17.98 -10.89 7.40
C ILE A 288 -19.22 -11.71 7.79
N GLU A 289 -20.01 -11.22 8.75
CA GLU A 289 -21.26 -11.85 9.15
C GLU A 289 -22.35 -11.73 8.07
N GLY A 290 -22.28 -10.68 7.23
CA GLY A 290 -23.15 -10.47 6.08
C GLY A 290 -22.59 -11.01 4.75
N SER A 291 -21.69 -11.98 4.77
CA SER A 291 -20.82 -12.44 3.67
C SER A 291 -21.50 -12.98 2.40
N SER A 292 -22.82 -12.86 2.27
CA SER A 292 -23.55 -13.04 0.99
C SER A 292 -23.68 -11.77 0.14
N ILE A 293 -22.97 -10.67 0.50
CA ILE A 293 -23.27 -9.35 -0.08
C ILE A 293 -22.81 -9.20 -1.52
N TYR A 294 -21.79 -9.95 -2.00
CA TYR A 294 -21.26 -9.76 -3.34
C TYR A 294 -20.98 -11.07 -4.10
N GLU A 295 -22.03 -11.81 -4.45
CA GLU A 295 -21.93 -12.93 -5.39
C GLU A 295 -21.57 -12.50 -6.83
N ASN A 296 -21.82 -11.23 -7.19
CA ASN A 296 -21.57 -10.69 -8.53
C ASN A 296 -20.51 -9.59 -8.52
N LYS A 297 -19.41 -9.82 -9.25
CA LYS A 297 -18.31 -8.85 -9.42
C LYS A 297 -18.75 -7.50 -10.02
N LEU A 298 -19.86 -7.46 -10.74
CA LEU A 298 -20.38 -6.24 -11.38
C LEU A 298 -21.26 -5.36 -10.46
N VAL A 299 -21.38 -5.73 -9.18
CA VAL A 299 -22.13 -4.95 -8.18
C VAL A 299 -21.65 -3.50 -8.07
N PHE A 300 -20.35 -3.25 -8.36
CA PHE A 300 -19.78 -1.90 -8.34
C PHE A 300 -20.52 -0.93 -9.25
N ILE A 301 -21.05 -1.39 -10.40
CA ILE A 301 -21.82 -0.55 -11.33
C ILE A 301 -23.07 0.01 -10.62
N ARG A 302 -23.81 -0.85 -9.91
CA ARG A 302 -25.00 -0.43 -9.14
C ARG A 302 -24.62 0.59 -8.06
N GLU A 303 -23.53 0.33 -7.33
CA GLU A 303 -23.09 1.21 -6.25
C GLU A 303 -22.64 2.59 -6.78
N LEU A 304 -21.93 2.62 -7.90
CA LEU A 304 -21.52 3.88 -8.51
C LEU A 304 -22.68 4.67 -9.08
N LEU A 305 -23.65 4.00 -9.72
CA LEU A 305 -24.88 4.65 -10.19
C LEU A 305 -25.71 5.20 -9.03
N GLN A 306 -25.77 4.47 -7.92
CA GLN A 306 -26.46 4.94 -6.72
C GLN A 306 -25.79 6.20 -6.16
N ASN A 307 -24.46 6.21 -6.08
CA ASN A 307 -23.69 7.38 -5.64
C ASN A 307 -23.90 8.59 -6.58
N ALA A 308 -23.88 8.37 -7.89
CA ALA A 308 -24.13 9.40 -8.89
C ALA A 308 -25.56 9.99 -8.78
N MET A 309 -26.58 9.13 -8.58
CA MET A 309 -27.96 9.56 -8.34
C MET A 309 -28.08 10.37 -7.05
N ASP A 310 -27.49 9.92 -5.97
CA ASP A 310 -27.57 10.59 -4.67
C ASP A 310 -26.86 11.94 -4.68
N ALA A 311 -25.69 12.04 -5.33
CA ALA A 311 -24.99 13.30 -5.53
C ALA A 311 -25.82 14.29 -6.38
N SER A 312 -26.48 13.80 -7.42
CA SER A 312 -27.35 14.59 -8.29
C SER A 312 -28.59 15.08 -7.57
N LYS A 313 -29.22 14.25 -6.73
CA LYS A 313 -30.39 14.63 -5.89
C LYS A 313 -30.01 15.73 -4.89
N ILE A 314 -28.87 15.60 -4.22
CA ILE A 314 -28.40 16.62 -3.27
C ILE A 314 -28.12 17.94 -4.01
N GLN A 315 -27.51 17.88 -5.19
CA GLN A 315 -27.26 19.09 -5.97
C GLN A 315 -28.56 19.74 -6.46
N LEU A 316 -29.52 18.97 -6.95
CA LEU A 316 -30.82 19.47 -7.33
C LEU A 316 -31.52 20.18 -6.15
N TRP A 317 -31.45 19.60 -4.95
CA TRP A 317 -31.97 20.23 -3.74
C TRP A 317 -31.29 21.58 -3.45
N ARG A 318 -29.99 21.66 -3.54
CA ARG A 318 -29.22 22.90 -3.35
C ARG A 318 -29.61 23.97 -4.35
N ASP A 319 -29.77 23.60 -5.62
CA ASP A 319 -30.17 24.53 -6.68
C ASP A 319 -31.63 24.99 -6.51
N LEU A 320 -32.52 24.13 -6.02
CA LEU A 320 -33.87 24.50 -5.64
C LEU A 320 -33.88 25.51 -4.48
N CYS A 321 -33.10 25.25 -3.44
CA CYS A 321 -32.98 26.15 -2.29
C CYS A 321 -32.33 27.49 -2.67
N ALA A 322 -31.37 27.49 -3.60
CA ALA A 322 -30.76 28.69 -4.14
C ALA A 322 -31.66 29.49 -5.10
N GLY A 323 -32.83 28.95 -5.46
CA GLY A 323 -33.76 29.61 -6.34
C GLY A 323 -33.44 29.55 -7.83
N THR A 324 -32.47 28.69 -8.23
CA THR A 324 -32.04 28.52 -9.63
C THR A 324 -33.20 28.24 -10.58
N TYR A 325 -34.22 27.51 -10.11
CA TYR A 325 -35.37 27.10 -10.90
C TYR A 325 -36.67 27.82 -10.52
N GLN A 326 -36.60 28.98 -9.85
CA GLN A 326 -37.79 29.71 -9.35
C GLN A 326 -38.82 29.99 -10.44
N ALA A 327 -38.37 30.32 -11.66
CA ALA A 327 -39.25 30.58 -12.79
C ALA A 327 -39.95 29.31 -13.35
N TRP A 328 -39.47 28.13 -12.99
CA TRP A 328 -39.91 26.84 -13.54
C TRP A 328 -40.81 26.04 -12.57
N ILE A 329 -40.83 26.45 -11.30
CA ILE A 329 -41.62 25.82 -10.24
C ILE A 329 -42.94 26.59 -10.10
N GLY A 330 -44.04 25.86 -10.09
CA GLY A 330 -45.37 26.46 -9.91
C GLY A 330 -45.50 27.20 -8.58
N GLU A 331 -46.35 28.24 -8.53
CA GLU A 331 -46.50 29.10 -7.34
C GLU A 331 -46.85 28.35 -6.04
N LYS A 332 -47.56 27.22 -6.14
CA LYS A 332 -47.91 26.37 -4.99
C LYS A 332 -46.70 25.69 -4.36
N ALA A 333 -45.70 25.32 -5.18
CA ALA A 333 -44.48 24.68 -4.72
C ALA A 333 -43.46 25.68 -4.16
N LYS A 334 -43.53 26.96 -4.51
CA LYS A 334 -42.68 28.03 -3.96
C LYS A 334 -42.81 28.22 -2.44
N ARG A 335 -43.97 27.85 -1.85
CA ARG A 335 -44.27 28.12 -0.45
C ARG A 335 -43.69 27.14 0.56
N LYS A 336 -43.39 25.87 0.19
CA LYS A 336 -42.72 24.88 1.04
C LYS A 336 -41.96 23.86 0.16
N LEU A 337 -40.73 24.11 -0.16
CA LEU A 337 -39.88 23.20 -0.92
C LEU A 337 -39.83 21.77 -0.33
N GLN A 338 -39.98 21.63 1.00
CA GLN A 338 -40.04 20.32 1.68
C GLN A 338 -41.23 19.42 1.25
N ASN A 339 -42.29 20.00 0.72
CA ASN A 339 -43.47 19.27 0.25
C ASN A 339 -43.46 19.03 -1.27
N LEU A 340 -42.35 19.38 -1.93
CA LEU A 340 -42.20 19.23 -3.37
C LEU A 340 -42.30 17.75 -3.78
N GLN A 341 -43.09 17.51 -4.82
CA GLN A 341 -43.27 16.18 -5.40
C GLN A 341 -42.50 16.09 -6.75
N PRO A 342 -42.12 14.90 -7.22
CA PRO A 342 -41.39 14.76 -8.49
C PRO A 342 -42.12 15.41 -9.68
N TYR A 343 -43.45 15.34 -9.73
CA TYR A 343 -44.26 15.90 -10.82
C TYR A 343 -44.45 17.42 -10.75
N ASP A 344 -44.00 18.09 -9.67
CA ASP A 344 -44.01 19.55 -9.56
C ASP A 344 -42.83 20.19 -10.34
N LEU A 345 -41.83 19.39 -10.71
CA LEU A 345 -40.67 19.81 -11.49
C LEU A 345 -40.87 19.45 -12.97
N LYS A 346 -40.49 20.40 -13.83
CA LYS A 346 -40.47 20.15 -15.28
C LYS A 346 -39.32 19.21 -15.66
N GLU A 347 -39.53 18.48 -16.73
CA GLU A 347 -38.55 17.50 -17.25
C GLU A 347 -37.20 18.13 -17.57
N GLU A 348 -37.15 19.37 -18.04
CA GLU A 348 -35.96 20.12 -18.37
C GLU A 348 -35.04 20.31 -17.16
N ILE A 349 -35.62 20.39 -15.94
CA ILE A 349 -34.83 20.45 -14.69
C ILE A 349 -34.10 19.15 -14.48
N TYR A 350 -34.75 18.01 -14.66
CA TYR A 350 -34.09 16.69 -14.52
C TYR A 350 -33.02 16.47 -15.57
N ARG A 351 -33.21 16.96 -16.80
CA ARG A 351 -32.24 16.88 -17.88
C ARG A 351 -30.95 17.67 -17.59
N SER A 352 -30.97 18.58 -16.59
CA SER A 352 -29.76 19.29 -16.13
C SER A 352 -28.82 18.42 -15.30
N TYR A 353 -29.28 17.25 -14.82
CA TYR A 353 -28.51 16.31 -13.99
C TYR A 353 -28.39 14.92 -14.64
N PRO A 354 -27.88 14.82 -15.87
CA PRO A 354 -27.72 13.55 -16.54
C PRO A 354 -26.67 12.70 -15.83
N ILE A 355 -26.91 11.39 -15.78
CA ILE A 355 -25.89 10.41 -15.46
C ILE A 355 -25.55 9.71 -16.77
N GLN A 356 -24.29 9.82 -17.19
CA GLN A 356 -23.81 9.24 -18.45
C GLN A 356 -22.91 8.05 -18.16
N ILE A 357 -23.13 6.97 -18.88
CA ILE A 357 -22.28 5.78 -18.84
C ILE A 357 -21.67 5.63 -20.23
N ARG A 358 -20.34 5.57 -20.30
CA ARG A 358 -19.60 5.28 -21.51
C ARG A 358 -18.86 3.98 -21.34
N LEU A 359 -18.90 3.14 -22.35
CA LEU A 359 -18.19 1.88 -22.42
C LEU A 359 -17.33 1.91 -23.67
N ASP A 360 -16.07 1.58 -23.50
CA ASP A 360 -15.11 1.42 -24.57
C ASP A 360 -14.25 0.18 -24.30
N THR A 361 -13.93 -0.58 -25.35
CA THR A 361 -13.12 -1.80 -25.20
C THR A 361 -11.99 -1.75 -26.23
N ASP A 362 -10.76 -1.86 -25.76
CA ASP A 362 -9.58 -1.82 -26.60
C ASP A 362 -9.30 -3.18 -27.27
N GLU A 363 -8.31 -3.20 -28.17
CA GLU A 363 -7.87 -4.41 -28.89
C GLU A 363 -7.35 -5.52 -27.94
N ASN A 364 -6.91 -5.17 -26.73
CA ASN A 364 -6.42 -6.08 -25.70
C ASN A 364 -7.55 -6.63 -24.80
N LYS A 365 -8.82 -6.37 -25.17
CA LYS A 365 -10.01 -6.74 -24.39
C LYS A 365 -10.06 -6.10 -22.98
N VAL A 366 -9.41 -4.97 -22.81
CA VAL A 366 -9.59 -4.14 -21.62
C VAL A 366 -10.78 -3.23 -21.84
N THR A 367 -11.78 -3.36 -20.99
CA THR A 367 -12.98 -2.53 -21.00
C THR A 367 -12.79 -1.33 -20.10
N LYS A 368 -12.96 -0.14 -20.66
CA LYS A 368 -13.06 1.11 -19.91
C LYS A 368 -14.53 1.40 -19.68
N ILE A 369 -14.94 1.58 -18.43
CA ILE A 369 -16.24 2.12 -18.07
C ILE A 369 -16.05 3.48 -17.44
N GLU A 370 -16.79 4.46 -17.92
CA GLU A 370 -16.87 5.81 -17.33
C GLU A 370 -18.29 6.07 -16.87
N ILE A 371 -18.42 6.49 -15.62
CA ILE A 371 -19.70 6.94 -15.06
C ILE A 371 -19.54 8.41 -14.68
N GLU A 372 -20.32 9.27 -15.33
CA GLU A 372 -20.29 10.71 -15.16
C GLU A 372 -21.61 11.21 -14.60
N ASP A 373 -21.57 12.04 -13.56
CA ASP A 373 -22.73 12.74 -12.98
C ASP A 373 -22.56 14.26 -13.04
N ARG A 374 -23.64 14.98 -12.78
CA ARG A 374 -23.74 16.43 -12.59
C ARG A 374 -24.13 16.80 -11.16
N GLY A 375 -23.72 15.97 -10.20
CA GLY A 375 -24.03 16.13 -8.79
C GLY A 375 -23.14 17.15 -8.07
N THR A 376 -23.04 16.98 -6.76
CA THR A 376 -22.31 17.91 -5.86
C THR A 376 -20.80 17.97 -6.12
N GLY A 377 -20.23 16.97 -6.78
CA GLY A 377 -18.79 16.73 -6.79
C GLY A 377 -18.28 16.26 -5.42
N ILE A 378 -16.99 15.97 -5.36
CA ILE A 378 -16.32 15.45 -4.18
C ILE A 378 -15.37 16.51 -3.64
N THR A 379 -15.46 16.81 -2.34
CA THR A 379 -14.52 17.69 -1.64
C THR A 379 -13.39 16.89 -1.01
N ILE A 380 -12.29 17.55 -0.64
CA ILE A 380 -11.16 16.94 0.08
C ILE A 380 -11.65 16.24 1.37
N ASP A 381 -12.56 16.88 2.12
CA ASP A 381 -13.11 16.26 3.35
C ASP A 381 -13.97 15.03 3.05
N THR A 382 -14.63 14.98 1.89
CA THR A 382 -15.35 13.80 1.44
C THR A 382 -14.38 12.69 1.08
N PHE A 383 -13.27 12.98 0.38
CA PHE A 383 -12.22 12.00 0.11
C PHE A 383 -11.63 11.41 1.39
N LYS A 384 -11.31 12.24 2.40
CA LYS A 384 -10.84 11.76 3.71
C LYS A 384 -11.84 10.79 4.37
N ARG A 385 -13.13 11.07 4.27
CA ARG A 385 -14.18 10.18 4.81
C ARG A 385 -14.34 8.89 4.01
N MET A 386 -14.19 8.95 2.70
CA MET A 386 -14.28 7.77 1.82
C MET A 386 -13.16 6.75 2.10
N CYS A 387 -12.01 7.19 2.59
CA CYS A 387 -10.92 6.30 3.02
C CYS A 387 -11.27 5.51 4.30
N ASN A 388 -12.20 5.99 5.12
CA ASN A 388 -12.67 5.29 6.32
C ASN A 388 -13.85 4.40 5.98
N VAL A 389 -13.61 3.13 5.69
CA VAL A 389 -14.64 2.14 5.35
C VAL A 389 -15.68 2.04 6.47
N GLY A 390 -16.97 2.16 6.10
CA GLY A 390 -18.07 2.10 7.05
C GLY A 390 -18.44 3.45 7.71
N VAL A 391 -17.80 4.55 7.32
CA VAL A 391 -18.25 5.90 7.64
C VAL A 391 -19.05 6.41 6.44
N SER A 392 -20.38 6.55 6.60
CA SER A 392 -21.20 7.14 5.55
C SER A 392 -20.74 8.56 5.24
N PRO A 393 -20.63 8.95 3.94
CA PRO A 393 -20.35 10.33 3.53
C PRO A 393 -21.32 11.35 4.14
N SER A 394 -22.55 10.93 4.47
CA SER A 394 -23.57 11.74 5.15
C SER A 394 -23.31 12.01 6.63
N GLY A 395 -22.14 11.66 7.15
CA GLY A 395 -21.82 11.74 8.58
C GLY A 395 -21.53 13.13 9.16
N SER A 396 -21.42 14.22 8.36
CA SER A 396 -21.32 15.57 8.92
C SER A 396 -22.68 16.05 9.41
N ASP A 397 -22.73 16.68 10.58
CA ASP A 397 -23.99 17.17 11.15
C ASP A 397 -24.69 18.19 10.23
N ALA A 398 -23.93 18.96 9.46
CA ALA A 398 -24.45 19.89 8.46
C ALA A 398 -25.17 19.15 7.33
N LEU A 399 -24.55 18.11 6.76
CA LEU A 399 -25.14 17.32 5.67
C LEU A 399 -26.33 16.50 6.17
N LYS A 400 -26.30 15.97 7.40
CA LYS A 400 -27.46 15.30 8.01
C LYS A 400 -28.67 16.22 8.12
N LYS A 401 -28.46 17.46 8.60
CA LYS A 401 -29.53 18.48 8.68
C LYS A 401 -30.04 18.84 7.28
N GLU A 402 -29.15 18.98 6.30
CA GLU A 402 -29.52 19.22 4.91
C GLU A 402 -30.42 18.08 4.39
N ILE A 403 -30.00 16.82 4.54
CA ILE A 403 -30.77 15.65 4.11
C ILE A 403 -32.14 15.57 4.81
N GLN A 404 -32.19 15.86 6.11
CA GLN A 404 -33.48 15.88 6.86
C GLN A 404 -34.44 16.96 6.35
N SER A 405 -33.92 18.03 5.78
CA SER A 405 -34.75 19.09 5.19
C SER A 405 -35.28 18.77 3.79
N MET A 406 -34.74 17.74 3.14
CA MET A 406 -35.11 17.32 1.77
C MET A 406 -36.45 16.56 1.76
N PRO A 407 -37.26 16.69 0.69
CA PRO A 407 -38.37 15.79 0.44
C PRO A 407 -37.91 14.34 0.40
N LYS A 408 -38.72 13.40 0.90
CA LYS A 408 -38.34 11.98 0.98
C LYS A 408 -37.79 11.38 -0.32
N TRP A 409 -38.35 11.74 -1.45
CA TRP A 409 -37.97 11.24 -2.77
C TRP A 409 -36.58 11.77 -3.25
N LEU A 410 -36.14 12.91 -2.71
CA LEU A 410 -34.80 13.47 -2.97
C LEU A 410 -33.74 13.00 -1.97
N GLN A 411 -34.14 12.41 -0.85
CA GLN A 411 -33.14 11.95 0.14
C GLN A 411 -32.26 10.87 -0.46
N PRO A 412 -30.93 10.92 -0.19
CA PRO A 412 -30.01 9.89 -0.65
C PRO A 412 -30.33 8.55 -0.01
N THR A 413 -30.12 7.48 -0.76
CA THR A 413 -30.41 6.11 -0.35
C THR A 413 -29.17 5.31 0.03
N ALA A 414 -27.96 5.80 -0.29
CA ALA A 414 -26.70 5.14 0.04
C ALA A 414 -26.42 5.18 1.55
N GLY A 415 -26.41 3.99 2.18
CA GLY A 415 -26.31 3.85 3.65
C GLY A 415 -24.99 3.27 4.17
N PHE A 416 -24.22 2.57 3.36
CA PHE A 416 -23.19 1.66 3.89
C PHE A 416 -21.75 2.16 3.84
N GLY A 417 -21.42 3.20 3.06
CA GLY A 417 -20.05 3.75 3.00
C GLY A 417 -18.98 2.79 2.44
N ILE A 418 -19.40 1.72 1.77
CA ILE A 418 -18.53 0.71 1.16
C ILE A 418 -18.66 0.67 -0.37
N GLY A 419 -19.57 1.44 -0.94
CA GLY A 419 -19.92 1.31 -2.37
C GLY A 419 -18.74 1.56 -3.31
N LEU A 420 -17.86 2.50 -2.98
CA LEU A 420 -16.71 2.81 -3.84
C LEU A 420 -15.65 1.71 -3.80
N GLN A 421 -15.44 1.06 -2.66
CA GLN A 421 -14.49 -0.04 -2.52
C GLN A 421 -14.90 -1.29 -3.32
N SER A 422 -16.18 -1.43 -3.68
CA SER A 422 -16.64 -2.54 -4.54
C SER A 422 -15.98 -2.53 -5.93
N VAL A 423 -15.45 -1.40 -6.37
CA VAL A 423 -14.67 -1.27 -7.61
C VAL A 423 -13.43 -2.17 -7.58
N PHE A 424 -12.82 -2.35 -6.42
CA PHE A 424 -11.64 -3.20 -6.25
C PHE A 424 -11.93 -4.71 -6.41
N LEU A 425 -13.18 -5.11 -6.59
CA LEU A 425 -13.52 -6.49 -6.99
C LEU A 425 -13.13 -6.81 -8.45
N VAL A 426 -12.90 -5.78 -9.28
CA VAL A 426 -12.64 -5.93 -10.72
C VAL A 426 -11.36 -5.26 -11.19
N THR A 427 -10.79 -4.35 -10.44
CA THR A 427 -9.55 -3.65 -10.77
C THR A 427 -8.78 -3.25 -9.53
N ASP A 428 -7.47 -3.16 -9.64
CA ASP A 428 -6.59 -2.69 -8.56
C ASP A 428 -6.44 -1.18 -8.53
N ARG A 429 -6.96 -0.48 -9.55
CA ARG A 429 -6.81 0.96 -9.73
C ARG A 429 -7.99 1.56 -10.46
N PHE A 430 -8.48 2.71 -10.00
CA PHE A 430 -9.43 3.53 -10.75
C PHE A 430 -9.20 5.02 -10.55
N GLU A 431 -9.74 5.82 -11.46
CA GLU A 431 -9.54 7.27 -11.49
C GLU A 431 -10.85 7.99 -11.17
N ILE A 432 -10.72 9.12 -10.48
CA ILE A 432 -11.82 10.03 -10.16
C ILE A 432 -11.43 11.43 -10.64
N GLU A 433 -12.26 12.07 -11.44
CA GLU A 433 -12.16 13.47 -11.75
C GLU A 433 -13.43 14.18 -11.26
N THR A 434 -13.27 15.21 -10.43
CA THR A 434 -14.41 15.87 -9.80
C THR A 434 -14.27 17.38 -9.78
N ASN A 435 -15.40 18.06 -9.93
CA ASN A 435 -15.54 19.50 -9.76
C ASN A 435 -16.68 19.76 -8.78
N ASN A 436 -16.35 20.31 -7.61
CA ASN A 436 -17.34 20.60 -6.55
C ASN A 436 -17.87 22.04 -6.62
N GLY A 437 -17.51 22.78 -7.66
CA GLY A 437 -17.91 24.16 -7.87
C GLY A 437 -16.94 25.20 -7.29
N THR A 438 -16.00 24.80 -6.43
CA THR A 438 -14.95 25.68 -5.88
C THR A 438 -13.57 25.28 -6.39
N GLU A 439 -13.36 23.98 -6.59
CA GLU A 439 -12.09 23.43 -7.07
C GLU A 439 -12.32 22.19 -7.92
N ILE A 440 -11.36 21.94 -8.80
CA ILE A 440 -11.29 20.71 -9.61
C ILE A 440 -10.20 19.83 -9.00
N LEU A 441 -10.54 18.57 -8.75
CA LEU A 441 -9.64 17.59 -8.18
C LEU A 441 -9.61 16.35 -9.08
N THR A 442 -8.43 15.76 -9.19
CA THR A 442 -8.24 14.43 -9.74
C THR A 442 -7.71 13.52 -8.65
N ALA A 443 -8.21 12.30 -8.59
CA ALA A 443 -7.73 11.31 -7.63
C ALA A 443 -7.55 9.96 -8.31
N VAL A 444 -6.55 9.21 -7.84
CA VAL A 444 -6.34 7.82 -8.21
C VAL A 444 -6.44 6.99 -6.96
N ALA A 445 -7.32 5.99 -6.99
CA ALA A 445 -7.53 5.05 -5.90
C ALA A 445 -6.84 3.72 -6.22
N TYR A 446 -6.11 3.18 -5.27
CA TYR A 446 -5.39 1.92 -5.34
C TYR A 446 -5.95 0.91 -4.35
N SER A 447 -6.01 -0.37 -4.74
CA SER A 447 -6.50 -1.46 -3.90
C SER A 447 -5.63 -1.68 -2.65
N SER A 448 -6.12 -2.46 -1.68
CA SER A 448 -5.37 -2.86 -0.50
C SER A 448 -4.10 -3.66 -0.85
N GLN A 449 -4.11 -4.43 -1.95
CA GLN A 449 -2.94 -5.14 -2.48
C GLN A 449 -1.83 -4.16 -2.89
N ASN A 450 -2.22 -2.97 -3.36
CA ASN A 450 -1.31 -1.88 -3.71
C ASN A 450 -1.20 -0.83 -2.59
N GLY A 451 -1.39 -1.22 -1.34
CA GLY A 451 -1.23 -0.36 -0.17
C GLY A 451 -2.46 0.45 0.25
N GLY A 452 -3.59 0.33 -0.49
CA GLY A 452 -4.87 0.96 -0.12
C GLY A 452 -4.86 2.49 -0.14
N TYR A 453 -4.11 3.12 -1.05
CA TYR A 453 -3.94 4.57 -1.07
C TYR A 453 -4.93 5.29 -1.97
N LEU A 454 -5.18 6.55 -1.63
CA LEU A 454 -5.87 7.53 -2.46
C LEU A 454 -4.91 8.71 -2.71
N GLN A 455 -4.46 8.86 -3.96
CA GLN A 455 -3.65 9.99 -4.39
C GLN A 455 -4.55 11.08 -4.93
N ILE A 456 -4.46 12.31 -4.41
CA ILE A 456 -5.30 13.43 -4.84
C ILE A 456 -4.40 14.57 -5.34
N LYS A 457 -4.80 15.16 -6.47
CA LYS A 457 -4.12 16.30 -7.11
C LYS A 457 -5.13 17.41 -7.38
N LYS A 458 -4.70 18.68 -7.30
CA LYS A 458 -5.49 19.82 -7.80
C LYS A 458 -5.38 19.90 -9.30
N GLY A 459 -6.50 20.25 -9.95
CA GLY A 459 -6.60 20.38 -11.40
C GLY A 459 -7.30 19.19 -12.05
N GLY A 460 -7.66 19.38 -13.32
CA GLY A 460 -8.39 18.44 -14.16
C GLY A 460 -8.98 19.15 -15.36
N LYS A 461 -9.64 18.40 -16.24
CA LYS A 461 -10.26 18.94 -17.47
C LYS A 461 -11.76 19.19 -17.33
N ARG A 462 -12.34 18.81 -16.19
CA ARG A 462 -13.79 18.84 -15.99
C ARG A 462 -14.32 20.25 -15.86
N LEU A 463 -15.09 20.69 -16.85
CA LEU A 463 -15.66 22.03 -16.91
C LEU A 463 -16.91 22.21 -16.03
N PHE A 464 -17.68 21.13 -15.83
CA PHE A 464 -18.94 21.18 -15.13
C PHE A 464 -18.83 20.52 -13.75
N ARG A 465 -19.67 20.97 -12.82
CA ARG A 465 -19.82 20.35 -11.51
C ARG A 465 -20.21 18.88 -11.63
N GLY A 466 -19.76 18.05 -10.69
CA GLY A 466 -20.06 16.63 -10.59
C GLY A 466 -18.80 15.78 -10.61
N THR A 467 -18.94 14.48 -10.81
CA THR A 467 -17.83 13.50 -10.76
C THR A 467 -17.85 12.61 -12.00
N THR A 468 -16.66 12.25 -12.47
CA THR A 468 -16.43 11.18 -13.44
C THR A 468 -15.56 10.13 -12.78
N ILE A 469 -16.00 8.87 -12.81
CA ILE A 469 -15.21 7.71 -12.36
C ILE A 469 -14.88 6.87 -13.57
N SER A 470 -13.56 6.62 -13.79
CA SER A 470 -13.04 5.82 -14.90
C SER A 470 -12.40 4.54 -14.34
N ILE A 471 -12.85 3.39 -14.84
CA ILE A 471 -12.45 2.06 -14.38
C ILE A 471 -11.99 1.26 -15.60
N TYR A 472 -10.85 0.57 -15.46
CA TYR A 472 -10.29 -0.30 -16.49
C TYR A 472 -10.24 -1.73 -15.96
N PHE A 473 -10.87 -2.67 -16.65
CA PHE A 473 -10.89 -4.07 -16.24
C PHE A 473 -11.06 -5.02 -17.43
N LYS A 474 -10.72 -6.28 -17.24
CA LYS A 474 -10.98 -7.33 -18.23
C LYS A 474 -12.27 -8.04 -17.89
N LEU A 475 -13.21 -8.08 -18.83
CA LEU A 475 -14.42 -8.89 -18.67
C LEU A 475 -14.02 -10.37 -18.58
N PRO A 476 -14.63 -11.14 -17.65
CA PRO A 476 -14.47 -12.58 -17.63
C PRO A 476 -14.91 -13.18 -18.97
N SER A 477 -14.21 -14.19 -19.46
CA SER A 477 -14.48 -14.85 -20.76
C SER A 477 -15.83 -15.58 -20.85
N THR A 478 -16.65 -15.49 -19.82
CA THR A 478 -17.97 -16.13 -19.70
C THR A 478 -19.17 -15.18 -19.84
N TYR A 479 -18.94 -13.94 -20.28
CA TYR A 479 -20.02 -12.99 -20.62
C TYR A 479 -19.99 -12.64 -22.10
#